data_8edacd6ccbfcdc659e59a7b0efbea4ca
#
_entry.id   8edacd6ccbfcdc659e59a7b0efbea4ca
#
_cell.length_a   1.000
_cell.length_b   1.000
_cell.length_c   1.000
_cell.angle_alpha   90.00
_cell.angle_beta   90.00
_cell.angle_gamma   90.00
#
_symmetry.space_group_name_H-M   'P 1'
#
loop_
_entity.id
_entity.type
_entity.pdbx_description
1 polymer ?
#
loop_
_entity_poly.entity_id
_entity_poly.type
_entity_poly.pdbx_seq_one_letter_code
_entity_poly.pdbx_strand_id
1 'polypeptide(L)'
;MEIKNFTITKRDGSKDQFSLDKIMNAIVKAFESVHEPADLAIVSKILNHLDMHDNITVEDIQNQVEEALMIEGYYHVAKSFILYRQLHS
;
A
#
# COMPACT_ATOMS: atom_id res chain seq x y z
N MET A 1 -4.04 -14.96 -6.77
CA MET A 1 -3.99 -14.46 -5.40
C MET A 1 -5.37 -14.51 -4.79
N GLU A 2 -5.49 -15.19 -3.68
CA GLU A 2 -6.75 -15.24 -2.95
C GLU A 2 -6.88 -13.96 -2.12
N ILE A 3 -8.00 -13.27 -2.31
CA ILE A 3 -8.30 -12.07 -1.54
C ILE A 3 -9.25 -12.48 -0.43
N LYS A 4 -8.78 -12.36 0.81
CA LYS A 4 -9.60 -12.62 1.98
C LYS A 4 -10.15 -11.33 2.53
N ASN A 5 -11.28 -11.41 3.20
CA ASN A 5 -11.86 -10.26 3.88
C ASN A 5 -11.17 -10.07 5.23
N PHE A 6 -10.19 -9.19 5.26
CA PHE A 6 -9.53 -8.82 6.51
C PHE A 6 -10.21 -7.62 7.12
N THR A 7 -10.24 -7.57 8.45
CA THR A 7 -10.66 -6.39 9.18
C THR A 7 -9.45 -5.47 9.37
N ILE A 8 -9.63 -4.18 9.08
CA ILE A 8 -8.59 -3.18 9.22
C ILE A 8 -8.94 -2.25 10.37
N THR A 9 -7.95 -1.90 11.18
CA THR A 9 -8.10 -0.90 12.24
C THR A 9 -7.59 0.44 11.71
N LYS A 10 -8.46 1.44 11.69
CA LYS A 10 -8.12 2.80 11.29
C LYS A 10 -7.45 3.56 12.42
N ARG A 11 -6.92 4.75 12.12
CA ARG A 11 -6.20 5.58 13.09
C ARG A 11 -7.06 5.97 14.28
N ASP A 12 -8.35 6.18 14.06
CA ASP A 12 -9.29 6.55 15.13
C ASP A 12 -9.76 5.34 15.94
N GLY A 13 -9.23 4.16 15.67
CA GLY A 13 -9.60 2.91 16.34
C GLY A 13 -10.80 2.22 15.75
N SER A 14 -11.47 2.81 14.77
CA SER A 14 -12.63 2.17 14.14
C SER A 14 -12.19 1.03 13.23
N LYS A 15 -13.12 0.13 12.93
CA LYS A 15 -12.86 -1.03 12.08
C LYS A 15 -13.49 -0.84 10.70
N ASP A 16 -12.83 -1.40 9.69
CA ASP A 16 -13.34 -1.40 8.34
C ASP A 16 -12.88 -2.69 7.66
N GLN A 17 -13.44 -2.98 6.51
CA GLN A 17 -12.99 -4.11 5.71
C GLN A 17 -11.81 -3.70 4.84
N PHE A 18 -10.89 -4.64 4.66
CA PHE A 18 -9.77 -4.43 3.74
C PHE A 18 -10.28 -4.23 2.32
N SER A 19 -9.76 -3.23 1.64
CA SER A 19 -10.04 -2.98 0.23
C SER A 19 -8.75 -3.01 -0.56
N LEU A 20 -8.58 -4.05 -1.36
CA LEU A 20 -7.42 -4.18 -2.23
C LEU A 20 -7.35 -3.03 -3.23
N ASP A 21 -8.50 -2.61 -3.75
CA ASP A 21 -8.57 -1.51 -4.72
C ASP A 21 -7.99 -0.21 -4.18
N LYS A 22 -8.25 0.11 -2.92
CA LYS A 22 -7.71 1.32 -2.31
C LYS A 22 -6.20 1.29 -2.25
N ILE A 23 -5.62 0.15 -1.88
CA ILE A 23 -4.17 0.00 -1.81
C ILE A 23 -3.55 0.04 -3.19
N MET A 24 -4.14 -0.67 -4.15
CA MET A 24 -3.66 -0.65 -5.53
C MET A 24 -3.67 0.76 -6.11
N ASN A 25 -4.75 1.51 -5.89
CA ASN A 25 -4.86 2.88 -6.36
C ASN A 25 -3.80 3.79 -5.73
N ALA A 26 -3.54 3.61 -4.42
CA ALA A 26 -2.51 4.40 -3.75
C ALA A 26 -1.12 4.12 -4.32
N ILE A 27 -0.82 2.85 -4.59
CA ILE A 27 0.47 2.47 -5.20
C ILE A 27 0.59 3.05 -6.60
N VAL A 28 -0.44 2.90 -7.42
CA VAL A 28 -0.44 3.42 -8.80
C VAL A 28 -0.26 4.94 -8.80
N LYS A 29 -0.95 5.64 -7.93
CA LYS A 29 -0.82 7.10 -7.83
C LYS A 29 0.59 7.52 -7.43
N ALA A 30 1.24 6.77 -6.55
CA ALA A 30 2.61 7.06 -6.16
C ALA A 30 3.55 6.90 -7.36
N PHE A 31 3.38 5.83 -8.16
CA PHE A 31 4.16 5.64 -9.40
C PHE A 31 3.92 6.78 -10.39
N GLU A 32 2.66 7.15 -10.60
CA GLU A 32 2.30 8.22 -11.53
C GLU A 32 2.91 9.56 -11.14
N SER A 33 2.96 9.84 -9.84
CA SER A 33 3.47 11.13 -9.36
C SER A 33 4.95 11.34 -9.65
N VAL A 34 5.70 10.27 -9.87
CA VAL A 34 7.13 10.35 -10.23
C VAL A 34 7.37 9.92 -11.68
N HIS A 35 6.31 9.82 -12.47
CA HIS A 35 6.36 9.45 -13.90
C HIS A 35 7.00 8.08 -14.14
N GLU A 36 6.78 7.15 -13.19
CA GLU A 36 7.22 5.78 -13.32
C GLU A 36 6.07 4.91 -13.82
N PRO A 37 6.31 3.96 -14.73
CA PRO A 37 5.26 3.06 -15.17
C PRO A 37 4.89 2.08 -14.06
N ALA A 38 3.58 1.87 -13.87
CA ALA A 38 3.06 0.97 -12.86
C ALA A 38 2.17 -0.07 -13.54
N ASP A 39 2.80 -1.09 -14.14
CA ASP A 39 2.03 -2.15 -14.74
C ASP A 39 1.56 -3.15 -13.66
N LEU A 40 0.67 -4.04 -14.05
CA LEU A 40 0.08 -5.00 -13.13
C LEU A 40 1.12 -5.92 -12.49
N ALA A 41 2.16 -6.28 -13.24
CA ALA A 41 3.22 -7.15 -12.73
C ALA A 41 3.99 -6.47 -11.61
N ILE A 42 4.29 -5.18 -11.76
CA ILE A 42 5.00 -4.39 -10.74
C ILE A 42 4.14 -4.26 -9.49
N VAL A 43 2.86 -3.89 -9.66
CA VAL A 43 1.93 -3.74 -8.53
C VAL A 43 1.77 -5.08 -7.80
N SER A 44 1.66 -6.18 -8.54
CA SER A 44 1.56 -7.51 -7.94
C SER A 44 2.79 -7.87 -7.11
N LYS A 45 3.98 -7.52 -7.58
CA LYS A 45 5.22 -7.73 -6.80
C LYS A 45 5.18 -7.01 -5.47
N ILE A 46 4.74 -5.75 -5.48
CA ILE A 46 4.63 -4.96 -4.26
C ILE A 46 3.62 -5.61 -3.31
N LEU A 47 2.46 -5.99 -3.84
CA LEU A 47 1.40 -6.61 -3.02
C LEU A 47 1.84 -7.94 -2.42
N ASN A 48 2.69 -8.70 -3.11
CA ASN A 48 3.19 -9.98 -2.60
C ASN A 48 4.09 -9.84 -1.38
N HIS A 49 4.63 -8.66 -1.12
CA HIS A 49 5.40 -8.40 0.10
C HIS A 49 4.53 -8.19 1.33
N LEU A 50 3.22 -7.98 1.13
CA LEU A 50 2.33 -7.67 2.25
C LEU A 50 2.02 -8.92 3.06
N ASP A 51 2.16 -8.81 4.38
CA ASP A 51 1.79 -9.84 5.34
C ASP A 51 0.51 -9.38 6.04
N MET A 52 -0.62 -9.85 5.52
CA MET A 52 -1.94 -9.41 5.99
C MET A 52 -2.49 -10.34 7.06
N HIS A 53 -3.17 -9.75 8.02
CA HIS A 53 -3.86 -10.50 9.08
C HIS A 53 -5.04 -9.68 9.59
N ASP A 54 -5.96 -10.34 10.30
CA ASP A 54 -7.12 -9.65 10.86
C ASP A 54 -6.68 -8.57 11.85
N ASN A 55 -7.40 -7.46 11.84
CA ASN A 55 -7.15 -6.31 12.70
C ASN A 55 -5.80 -5.62 12.44
N ILE A 56 -5.22 -5.83 11.26
CA ILE A 56 -4.02 -5.09 10.87
C ILE A 56 -4.35 -3.60 10.82
N THR A 57 -3.41 -2.76 11.21
CA THR A 57 -3.64 -1.32 11.18
C THR A 57 -3.33 -0.76 9.80
N VAL A 58 -3.97 0.38 9.49
CA VAL A 58 -3.67 1.10 8.26
C VAL A 58 -2.19 1.47 8.20
N GLU A 59 -1.62 1.89 9.34
CA GLU A 59 -0.19 2.23 9.42
C GLU A 59 0.70 1.04 9.07
N ASP A 60 0.36 -0.15 9.54
CA ASP A 60 1.14 -1.35 9.23
C ASP A 60 1.12 -1.66 7.75
N ILE A 61 -0.05 -1.55 7.12
CA ILE A 61 -0.17 -1.77 5.68
C ILE A 61 0.70 -0.76 4.93
N GLN A 62 0.61 0.51 5.31
CA GLN A 62 1.39 1.57 4.67
C GLN A 62 2.89 1.36 4.85
N ASN A 63 3.31 0.96 6.05
CA ASN A 63 4.72 0.65 6.31
C ASN A 63 5.21 -0.50 5.45
N GLN A 64 4.40 -1.55 5.29
CA GLN A 64 4.76 -2.69 4.47
C GLN A 64 4.87 -2.31 2.99
N VAL A 65 3.98 -1.44 2.50
CA VAL A 65 4.06 -0.95 1.12
C VAL A 65 5.35 -0.15 0.91
N GLU A 66 5.69 0.73 1.85
CA GLU A 66 6.94 1.49 1.77
C GLU A 66 8.16 0.57 1.72
N GLU A 67 8.21 -0.42 2.60
CA GLU A 67 9.32 -1.37 2.63
C GLU A 67 9.40 -2.17 1.33
N ALA A 68 8.25 -2.60 0.80
CA ALA A 68 8.20 -3.36 -0.45
C ALA A 68 8.74 -2.52 -1.61
N LEU A 69 8.36 -1.24 -1.67
CA LEU A 69 8.86 -0.34 -2.71
C LEU A 69 10.37 -0.18 -2.61
N MET A 70 10.91 -0.06 -1.42
CA MET A 70 12.35 0.06 -1.20
C MET A 70 13.08 -1.24 -1.57
N ILE A 71 12.55 -2.39 -1.19
CA ILE A 71 13.14 -3.69 -1.50
C ILE A 71 13.21 -3.91 -3.00
N GLU A 72 12.17 -3.50 -3.73
CA GLU A 72 12.14 -3.62 -5.19
C GLU A 72 12.92 -2.52 -5.90
N GLY A 73 13.51 -1.58 -5.16
CA GLY A 73 14.36 -0.54 -5.74
C GLY A 73 13.63 0.71 -6.19
N TYR A 74 12.35 0.85 -5.86
CA TYR A 74 11.56 2.02 -6.27
C TYR A 74 11.62 3.12 -5.22
N TYR A 75 12.80 3.68 -5.00
CA TYR A 75 13.03 4.65 -3.92
C TYR A 75 12.25 5.95 -4.09
N HIS A 76 12.17 6.46 -5.32
CA HIS A 76 11.41 7.69 -5.58
C HIS A 76 9.92 7.48 -5.38
N VAL A 77 9.42 6.31 -5.77
CA VAL A 77 8.03 5.95 -5.55
C VAL A 77 7.74 5.84 -4.06
N ALA A 78 8.65 5.22 -3.30
CA ALA A 78 8.51 5.10 -1.84
C ALA A 78 8.41 6.48 -1.19
N LYS A 79 9.25 7.41 -1.59
CA LYS A 79 9.19 8.80 -1.09
C LYS A 79 7.86 9.45 -1.40
N SER A 80 7.37 9.29 -2.62
CA SER A 80 6.08 9.83 -3.03
C SER A 80 4.95 9.22 -2.22
N PHE A 81 5.01 7.91 -1.96
CA PHE A 81 4.01 7.23 -1.17
C PHE A 81 3.97 7.76 0.27
N ILE A 82 5.12 8.01 0.87
CA ILE A 82 5.22 8.60 2.21
C ILE A 82 4.53 9.96 2.26
N LEU A 83 4.78 10.80 1.26
CA LEU A 83 4.13 12.11 1.17
C LEU A 83 2.62 11.98 1.00
N TYR A 84 2.19 11.04 0.17
CA TYR A 84 0.77 10.77 -0.07
C TYR A 84 0.05 10.42 1.24
N ARG A 85 0.62 9.51 2.02
CA ARG A 85 -0.01 9.08 3.28
C ARG A 85 -0.07 10.21 4.29
N GLN A 86 0.91 11.11 4.29
CA GLN A 86 0.90 12.28 5.18
C GLN A 86 -0.23 13.26 4.83
N LEU A 87 -0.46 13.44 3.53
CA LEU A 87 -1.49 14.35 3.05
C LEU A 87 -2.91 13.81 3.22
N HIS A 88 -3.06 12.49 3.23
CA HIS A 88 -4.36 11.82 3.28
C HIS A 88 -4.59 11.04 4.57
N SER A 89 -3.89 11.37 5.60
CA SER A 89 -4.01 10.71 6.91
C SER A 89 -5.24 11.16 7.69
#